data_f78b12c9b1e4d2dbe84020620c751080
#
_entry.id   f78b12c9b1e4d2dbe84020620c751080
#
_cell.length_a   1.000
_cell.length_b   1.000
_cell.length_c   1.000
_cell.angle_alpha   90.00
_cell.angle_beta   90.00
_cell.angle_gamma   90.00
#
_symmetry.space_group_name_H-M   'P 1'
#
loop_
_entity.id
_entity.type
_entity.pdbx_description
1 polymer ?
#
loop_
_entity_poly.entity_id
_entity_poly.type
_entity_poly.pdbx_seq_one_letter_code
_entity_poly.pdbx_strand_id
1 'polypeptide(L)'
;MAWMAKHDGDFGYTNDYRRKAPERYGWGDCSSTIAQAYRQCAGIDIGERSFNIASDPDAYTVASATSWRDLPLQDMKPADIICMGWHSGAFAGRISHVELYAGGMYTWGHGGPGRGPRLHALSDRSLTGSATIIIVKRYIGDTPDDQNKGDDLTPDEHNMLSWLYENIKVPSQGFGYPQATQNSIAELKEVAANLTQAVESMTATVNRIATDLTVPGYGFGYPAASHAALEETINKLNDIQNTLAQKKGDK
;
A
#
# COMPACT_ATOMS: atom_id res chain seq x y z
N MET A 1 -10.28 -7.29 2.31
CA MET A 1 -9.37 -6.18 2.70
C MET A 1 -9.96 -5.33 3.85
N ALA A 2 -11.15 -4.75 3.70
CA ALA A 2 -11.75 -3.88 4.72
C ALA A 2 -11.85 -4.53 6.12
N TRP A 3 -12.20 -5.83 6.20
CA TRP A 3 -12.25 -6.56 7.46
C TRP A 3 -10.88 -6.63 8.15
N MET A 4 -9.80 -6.91 7.40
CA MET A 4 -8.43 -6.95 7.94
C MET A 4 -7.99 -5.59 8.50
N ALA A 5 -8.27 -4.51 7.76
CA ALA A 5 -7.95 -3.15 8.19
C ALA A 5 -8.78 -2.71 9.42
N LYS A 6 -10.07 -3.11 9.48
CA LYS A 6 -10.93 -2.85 10.65
C LYS A 6 -10.38 -3.51 11.91
N HIS A 7 -9.78 -4.68 11.79
CA HIS A 7 -9.28 -5.49 12.89
C HIS A 7 -7.76 -5.47 13.03
N ASP A 8 -7.10 -4.40 12.57
CA ASP A 8 -5.65 -4.24 12.69
C ASP A 8 -5.20 -4.31 14.16
N GLY A 9 -4.47 -5.37 14.50
CA GLY A 9 -3.96 -5.60 15.84
C GLY A 9 -4.99 -6.01 16.91
N ASP A 10 -6.20 -6.39 16.52
CA ASP A 10 -7.27 -6.71 17.50
C ASP A 10 -7.07 -8.06 18.19
N PHE A 11 -6.50 -9.07 17.52
CA PHE A 11 -6.49 -10.44 18.00
C PHE A 11 -5.12 -10.86 18.51
N GLY A 12 -5.09 -11.60 19.63
CA GLY A 12 -3.89 -12.35 20.05
C GLY A 12 -3.64 -13.56 19.15
N TYR A 13 -2.40 -14.06 19.11
CA TYR A 13 -2.04 -15.24 18.33
C TYR A 13 -2.25 -16.53 19.14
N THR A 14 -2.97 -17.51 18.57
CA THR A 14 -3.11 -18.86 19.16
C THR A 14 -3.36 -19.92 18.08
N ASN A 15 -2.92 -21.15 18.35
CA ASN A 15 -3.22 -22.34 17.52
C ASN A 15 -4.31 -23.21 18.15
N ASP A 16 -4.89 -22.85 19.27
CA ASP A 16 -5.98 -23.60 19.91
C ASP A 16 -7.35 -23.31 19.28
N TYR A 17 -8.41 -23.89 19.84
CA TYR A 17 -9.77 -23.78 19.29
C TYR A 17 -10.30 -22.35 19.20
N ARG A 18 -9.78 -21.42 20.02
CA ARG A 18 -10.24 -20.01 20.07
C ARG A 18 -9.98 -19.28 18.76
N ARG A 19 -8.97 -19.70 17.98
CA ARG A 19 -8.68 -19.12 16.67
C ARG A 19 -9.81 -19.25 15.66
N LYS A 20 -10.72 -20.24 15.84
CA LYS A 20 -11.82 -20.52 14.89
C LYS A 20 -12.90 -19.42 14.85
N ALA A 21 -12.96 -18.55 15.86
CA ALA A 21 -13.87 -17.42 15.90
C ALA A 21 -13.16 -16.19 16.49
N PRO A 22 -12.27 -15.53 15.70
CA PRO A 22 -11.44 -14.43 16.19
C PRO A 22 -12.23 -13.32 16.86
N GLU A 23 -13.33 -12.88 16.25
CA GLU A 23 -14.17 -11.79 16.80
C GLU A 23 -14.83 -12.18 18.13
N ARG A 24 -15.13 -13.48 18.32
CA ARG A 24 -15.77 -13.96 19.56
C ARG A 24 -14.78 -14.10 20.71
N TYR A 25 -13.58 -14.60 20.41
CA TYR A 25 -12.61 -14.99 21.45
C TYR A 25 -11.43 -14.02 21.58
N GLY A 26 -11.26 -13.09 20.65
CA GLY A 26 -10.13 -12.17 20.63
C GLY A 26 -8.80 -12.84 20.25
N TRP A 27 -8.83 -14.02 19.60
CA TRP A 27 -7.66 -14.81 19.24
C TRP A 27 -7.78 -15.38 17.83
N GLY A 28 -6.68 -15.36 17.10
CA GLY A 28 -6.58 -15.90 15.74
C GLY A 28 -5.21 -16.48 15.45
N ASP A 29 -5.04 -16.96 14.22
CA ASP A 29 -3.75 -17.30 13.61
C ASP A 29 -3.76 -16.82 12.15
N CYS A 30 -2.68 -17.10 11.41
CA CYS A 30 -2.54 -16.65 10.02
C CYS A 30 -3.72 -17.08 9.14
N SER A 31 -4.14 -18.33 9.23
CA SER A 31 -5.17 -18.89 8.37
C SER A 31 -6.58 -18.59 8.83
N SER A 32 -6.83 -18.58 10.14
CA SER A 32 -8.17 -18.34 10.68
C SER A 32 -8.63 -16.89 10.54
N THR A 33 -7.73 -15.91 10.63
CA THR A 33 -8.07 -14.50 10.38
C THR A 33 -8.43 -14.26 8.93
N ILE A 34 -7.68 -14.86 7.99
CA ILE A 34 -8.01 -14.77 6.55
C ILE A 34 -9.34 -15.49 6.26
N ALA A 35 -9.52 -16.71 6.79
CA ALA A 35 -10.78 -17.45 6.62
C ALA A 35 -11.98 -16.66 7.16
N GLN A 36 -11.84 -16.00 8.30
CA GLN A 36 -12.89 -15.14 8.85
C GLN A 36 -13.17 -13.94 7.94
N ALA A 37 -12.14 -13.29 7.40
CA ALA A 37 -12.31 -12.20 6.45
C ALA A 37 -13.06 -12.64 5.17
N TYR A 38 -12.75 -13.83 4.65
CA TYR A 38 -13.45 -14.39 3.48
C TYR A 38 -14.91 -14.73 3.79
N ARG A 39 -15.18 -15.37 4.93
CA ARG A 39 -16.56 -15.65 5.36
C ARG A 39 -17.41 -14.39 5.51
N GLN A 40 -16.84 -13.35 6.14
CA GLN A 40 -17.57 -12.11 6.42
C GLN A 40 -17.76 -11.22 5.18
N CYS A 41 -16.78 -11.18 4.27
CA CYS A 41 -16.80 -10.24 3.16
C CYS A 41 -17.28 -10.86 1.84
N ALA A 42 -17.12 -12.18 1.67
CA ALA A 42 -17.42 -12.86 0.41
C ALA A 42 -18.36 -14.05 0.57
N GLY A 43 -18.68 -14.45 1.81
CA GLY A 43 -19.49 -15.65 2.05
C GLY A 43 -18.80 -16.96 1.69
N ILE A 44 -17.47 -16.95 1.49
CA ILE A 44 -16.68 -18.11 1.05
C ILE A 44 -15.98 -18.74 2.26
N ASP A 45 -16.11 -20.05 2.42
CA ASP A 45 -15.33 -20.83 3.39
C ASP A 45 -14.10 -21.45 2.71
N ILE A 46 -12.94 -20.87 2.96
CA ILE A 46 -11.65 -21.33 2.41
C ILE A 46 -10.95 -22.35 3.32
N GLY A 47 -11.61 -22.79 4.38
CA GLY A 47 -10.99 -23.59 5.42
C GLY A 47 -10.12 -22.76 6.38
N GLU A 48 -9.53 -23.45 7.38
CA GLU A 48 -8.82 -22.74 8.47
C GLU A 48 -7.37 -23.23 8.66
N ARG A 49 -6.78 -23.88 7.66
CA ARG A 49 -5.41 -24.38 7.72
C ARG A 49 -4.64 -23.94 6.48
N SER A 50 -3.48 -23.36 6.67
CA SER A 50 -2.60 -22.88 5.60
C SER A 50 -2.34 -23.93 4.52
N PHE A 51 -2.10 -25.19 4.93
CA PHE A 51 -1.90 -26.29 4.01
C PHE A 51 -3.14 -26.59 3.15
N ASN A 52 -4.33 -26.62 3.76
CA ASN A 52 -5.57 -26.88 3.04
C ASN A 52 -5.85 -25.78 2.02
N ILE A 53 -5.66 -24.52 2.40
CA ILE A 53 -5.81 -23.36 1.51
C ILE A 53 -4.88 -23.48 0.30
N ALA A 54 -3.61 -23.87 0.52
CA ALA A 54 -2.63 -24.01 -0.55
C ALA A 54 -2.95 -25.17 -1.51
N SER A 55 -3.57 -26.25 -1.02
CA SER A 55 -3.90 -27.45 -1.80
C SER A 55 -5.35 -27.49 -2.27
N ASP A 56 -6.13 -26.42 -2.01
CA ASP A 56 -7.54 -26.34 -2.40
C ASP A 56 -7.68 -26.39 -3.92
N PRO A 57 -8.35 -27.43 -4.49
CA PRO A 57 -8.58 -27.52 -5.91
C PRO A 57 -9.59 -26.50 -6.45
N ASP A 58 -10.47 -25.99 -5.60
CA ASP A 58 -11.51 -25.01 -5.99
C ASP A 58 -10.94 -23.59 -6.13
N ALA A 59 -9.71 -23.36 -5.63
CA ALA A 59 -9.03 -22.09 -5.76
C ALA A 59 -8.07 -22.09 -6.95
N TYR A 60 -8.16 -21.06 -7.78
CA TYR A 60 -7.22 -20.84 -8.89
C TYR A 60 -5.80 -20.59 -8.38
N THR A 61 -4.81 -21.26 -8.95
CA THR A 61 -3.40 -21.00 -8.64
C THR A 61 -2.88 -19.90 -9.56
N VAL A 62 -2.67 -18.72 -9.01
CA VAL A 62 -2.17 -17.55 -9.75
C VAL A 62 -0.68 -17.72 -10.08
N ALA A 63 0.10 -18.20 -9.10
CA ALA A 63 1.55 -18.35 -9.24
C ALA A 63 2.10 -19.38 -8.25
N SER A 64 3.28 -19.92 -8.60
CA SER A 64 4.17 -20.65 -7.70
C SER A 64 5.58 -20.07 -7.84
N ALA A 65 6.25 -19.80 -6.71
CA ALA A 65 7.55 -19.14 -6.68
C ALA A 65 8.41 -19.67 -5.52
N THR A 66 9.71 -19.43 -5.58
CA THR A 66 10.66 -19.72 -4.50
C THR A 66 11.13 -18.49 -3.76
N SER A 67 10.77 -17.31 -4.26
CA SER A 67 11.04 -16.03 -3.66
C SER A 67 9.88 -15.06 -3.94
N TRP A 68 9.62 -14.15 -3.02
CA TRP A 68 8.64 -13.08 -3.24
C TRP A 68 9.00 -12.17 -4.44
N ARG A 69 10.29 -12.11 -4.82
CA ARG A 69 10.75 -11.31 -5.97
C ARG A 69 10.31 -11.89 -7.31
N ASP A 70 10.01 -13.19 -7.32
CA ASP A 70 9.58 -13.92 -8.52
C ASP A 70 8.05 -13.91 -8.67
N LEU A 71 7.33 -13.26 -7.76
CA LEU A 71 5.87 -13.13 -7.84
C LEU A 71 5.46 -12.20 -8.98
N PRO A 72 4.50 -12.61 -9.81
CA PRO A 72 3.97 -11.78 -10.90
C PRO A 72 2.97 -10.76 -10.34
N LEU A 73 3.48 -9.70 -9.69
CA LEU A 73 2.65 -8.72 -8.98
C LEU A 73 1.62 -8.03 -9.88
N GLN A 74 1.89 -7.93 -11.18
CA GLN A 74 0.97 -7.38 -12.18
C GLN A 74 -0.27 -8.28 -12.40
N ASP A 75 -0.16 -9.59 -12.14
CA ASP A 75 -1.23 -10.57 -12.32
C ASP A 75 -1.95 -10.87 -11.00
N MET A 76 -1.37 -10.44 -9.88
CA MET A 76 -1.95 -10.60 -8.55
C MET A 76 -3.00 -9.52 -8.28
N LYS A 77 -4.09 -9.92 -7.62
CA LYS A 77 -5.18 -9.01 -7.23
C LYS A 77 -5.29 -8.93 -5.70
N PRO A 78 -5.69 -7.77 -5.15
CA PRO A 78 -6.04 -7.70 -3.74
C PRO A 78 -7.02 -8.80 -3.36
N ALA A 79 -6.78 -9.44 -2.20
CA ALA A 79 -7.43 -10.64 -1.69
C ALA A 79 -6.88 -11.99 -2.25
N ASP A 80 -5.91 -12.02 -3.13
CA ASP A 80 -5.17 -13.27 -3.37
C ASP A 80 -4.49 -13.72 -2.07
N ILE A 81 -4.42 -15.02 -1.85
CA ILE A 81 -3.79 -15.60 -0.66
C ILE A 81 -2.40 -16.09 -1.01
N ILE A 82 -1.39 -15.55 -0.34
CA ILE A 82 0.00 -15.98 -0.46
C ILE A 82 0.26 -17.06 0.59
N CYS A 83 0.37 -18.31 0.14
CA CYS A 83 0.68 -19.48 0.97
C CYS A 83 2.19 -19.68 1.00
N MET A 84 2.78 -19.80 2.18
CA MET A 84 4.23 -19.78 2.37
C MET A 84 4.74 -20.96 3.14
N GLY A 85 5.94 -21.42 2.75
CA GLY A 85 6.72 -22.43 3.42
C GLY A 85 8.21 -22.15 3.36
N TRP A 86 8.98 -22.89 4.13
CA TRP A 86 10.44 -22.76 4.23
C TRP A 86 11.11 -24.13 4.09
N HIS A 87 12.33 -24.17 3.54
CA HIS A 87 13.11 -25.39 3.45
C HIS A 87 13.76 -25.81 4.77
N SER A 88 13.69 -24.96 5.80
CA SER A 88 14.27 -25.21 7.12
C SER A 88 13.24 -24.95 8.24
N GLY A 89 13.54 -25.42 9.45
CA GLY A 89 12.67 -25.23 10.61
C GLY A 89 11.72 -26.42 10.85
N ALA A 90 10.83 -26.28 11.83
CA ALA A 90 9.92 -27.33 12.30
C ALA A 90 8.92 -27.82 11.24
N PHE A 91 8.62 -27.00 10.24
CA PHE A 91 7.68 -27.31 9.15
C PHE A 91 8.38 -27.30 7.77
N ALA A 92 9.66 -27.69 7.73
CA ALA A 92 10.45 -27.70 6.50
C ALA A 92 9.74 -28.42 5.35
N GLY A 93 9.74 -27.79 4.17
CA GLY A 93 9.13 -28.35 2.96
C GLY A 93 7.58 -28.31 2.94
N ARG A 94 6.93 -27.65 3.89
CA ARG A 94 5.46 -27.57 3.97
C ARG A 94 4.99 -26.12 3.98
N ILE A 95 3.81 -25.88 3.42
CA ILE A 95 3.09 -24.62 3.64
C ILE A 95 2.64 -24.56 5.09
N SER A 96 3.07 -23.54 5.82
CA SER A 96 2.81 -23.36 7.24
C SER A 96 2.33 -21.96 7.63
N HIS A 97 2.29 -21.04 6.66
CA HIS A 97 1.82 -19.67 6.86
C HIS A 97 1.04 -19.17 5.64
N VAL A 98 0.14 -18.24 5.86
CA VAL A 98 -0.62 -17.56 4.80
C VAL A 98 -0.77 -16.09 5.11
N GLU A 99 -0.75 -15.27 4.06
CA GLU A 99 -1.05 -13.84 4.10
C GLU A 99 -2.00 -13.44 2.98
N LEU A 100 -2.77 -12.41 3.20
CA LEU A 100 -3.70 -11.86 2.22
C LEU A 100 -3.03 -10.73 1.46
N TYR A 101 -2.87 -10.86 0.15
CA TYR A 101 -2.28 -9.80 -0.67
C TYR A 101 -3.12 -8.53 -0.63
N ALA A 102 -2.48 -7.42 -0.28
CA ALA A 102 -3.13 -6.12 -0.13
C ALA A 102 -3.07 -5.25 -1.39
N GLY A 103 -2.22 -5.65 -2.34
CA GLY A 103 -1.87 -4.86 -3.51
C GLY A 103 -0.49 -4.22 -3.38
N GLY A 104 0.13 -3.92 -4.52
CA GLY A 104 1.47 -3.33 -4.57
C GLY A 104 2.52 -4.20 -3.87
N MET A 105 3.17 -3.68 -2.85
CA MET A 105 4.23 -4.36 -2.09
C MET A 105 3.78 -4.79 -0.69
N TYR A 106 2.47 -5.00 -0.45
CA TYR A 106 1.94 -5.22 0.89
C TYR A 106 1.04 -6.44 0.99
N THR A 107 1.03 -7.01 2.20
CA THR A 107 0.16 -8.12 2.62
C THR A 107 -0.44 -7.85 3.99
N TRP A 108 -1.61 -8.43 4.26
CA TRP A 108 -2.17 -8.54 5.58
C TRP A 108 -1.91 -9.93 6.13
N GLY A 109 -1.29 -10.01 7.29
CA GLY A 109 -0.99 -11.28 7.94
C GLY A 109 -1.17 -11.24 9.45
N HIS A 110 -1.31 -12.44 10.04
CA HIS A 110 -1.30 -12.63 11.48
C HIS A 110 -0.24 -13.70 11.78
N GLY A 111 1.01 -13.27 11.85
CA GLY A 111 2.16 -14.15 12.04
C GLY A 111 2.83 -13.97 13.39
N GLY A 112 3.10 -15.09 14.07
CA GLY A 112 3.89 -15.13 15.29
C GLY A 112 3.24 -14.53 16.54
N PRO A 113 3.99 -14.49 17.65
CA PRO A 113 3.53 -13.92 18.89
C PRO A 113 3.34 -12.41 18.75
N GLY A 114 2.15 -11.95 19.04
CA GLY A 114 1.77 -10.55 18.91
C GLY A 114 0.29 -10.40 18.63
N ARG A 115 -0.11 -9.18 18.39
CA ARG A 115 -1.49 -8.89 18.00
C ARG A 115 -1.54 -8.68 16.47
N GLY A 116 -2.55 -9.28 15.85
CA GLY A 116 -2.81 -9.17 14.41
C GLY A 116 -4.30 -9.18 14.10
N PRO A 117 -4.70 -9.14 12.83
CA PRO A 117 -3.82 -9.03 11.66
C PRO A 117 -3.05 -7.70 11.60
N ARG A 118 -1.98 -7.64 10.79
CA ARG A 118 -1.24 -6.41 10.52
C ARG A 118 -0.85 -6.32 9.06
N LEU A 119 -0.67 -5.09 8.59
CA LEU A 119 -0.12 -4.84 7.25
C LEU A 119 1.40 -4.98 7.29
N HIS A 120 1.94 -5.79 6.36
CA HIS A 120 3.36 -6.09 6.22
C HIS A 120 3.84 -5.78 4.80
N ALA A 121 5.13 -5.48 4.65
CA ALA A 121 5.74 -5.45 3.33
C ALA A 121 6.04 -6.88 2.84
N LEU A 122 5.89 -7.16 1.55
CA LEU A 122 6.31 -8.43 0.93
C LEU A 122 7.79 -8.77 1.18
N SER A 123 8.63 -7.75 1.38
CA SER A 123 10.05 -7.91 1.68
C SER A 123 10.35 -8.19 3.16
N ASP A 124 9.34 -8.26 4.03
CA ASP A 124 9.56 -8.55 5.45
C ASP A 124 10.21 -9.92 5.63
N ARG A 125 11.45 -9.92 6.15
CA ARG A 125 12.25 -11.14 6.31
C ARG A 125 11.71 -12.10 7.35
N SER A 126 10.87 -11.64 8.25
CA SER A 126 10.21 -12.50 9.24
C SER A 126 9.05 -13.31 8.64
N LEU A 127 8.57 -12.93 7.47
CA LEU A 127 7.41 -13.48 6.78
C LEU A 127 7.75 -13.78 5.30
N THR A 128 6.99 -13.19 4.38
CA THR A 128 7.10 -13.42 2.93
C THR A 128 8.53 -13.23 2.40
N GLY A 129 9.26 -12.27 2.94
CA GLY A 129 10.64 -11.95 2.50
C GLY A 129 11.66 -13.07 2.72
N SER A 130 11.35 -14.08 3.55
CA SER A 130 12.21 -15.24 3.81
C SER A 130 11.63 -16.55 3.28
N ALA A 131 10.40 -16.56 2.76
CA ALA A 131 9.76 -17.76 2.25
C ALA A 131 10.52 -18.34 1.05
N THR A 132 10.62 -19.66 1.00
CA THR A 132 11.31 -20.42 -0.06
C THR A 132 10.36 -21.34 -0.84
N ILE A 133 9.10 -21.42 -0.42
CA ILE A 133 8.00 -22.08 -1.11
C ILE A 133 6.84 -21.09 -1.05
N ILE A 134 6.36 -20.64 -2.20
CA ILE A 134 5.25 -19.69 -2.28
C ILE A 134 4.26 -20.22 -3.31
N ILE A 135 2.98 -20.26 -2.93
CA ILE A 135 1.85 -20.57 -3.81
C ILE A 135 0.82 -19.46 -3.62
N VAL A 136 0.38 -18.84 -4.70
CA VAL A 136 -0.63 -17.80 -4.66
C VAL A 136 -1.97 -18.38 -5.12
N LYS A 137 -2.97 -18.29 -4.28
CA LYS A 137 -4.33 -18.81 -4.52
C LYS A 137 -5.34 -17.68 -4.62
N ARG A 138 -6.28 -17.80 -5.56
CA ARG A 138 -7.38 -16.86 -5.80
C ARG A 138 -8.71 -17.57 -5.67
N TYR A 139 -9.57 -17.03 -4.80
CA TYR A 139 -10.95 -17.49 -4.59
C TYR A 139 -11.99 -16.50 -5.11
N ILE A 140 -11.57 -15.24 -5.35
CA ILE A 140 -12.45 -14.14 -5.74
C ILE A 140 -11.87 -13.45 -6.97
N GLY A 141 -12.71 -13.15 -7.93
CA GLY A 141 -12.34 -12.48 -9.17
C GLY A 141 -12.16 -13.44 -10.35
N ASP A 142 -11.91 -12.89 -11.52
CA ASP A 142 -11.85 -13.65 -12.76
C ASP A 142 -10.77 -14.72 -12.71
N THR A 143 -11.19 -15.97 -12.80
CA THR A 143 -10.34 -17.09 -13.17
C THR A 143 -10.35 -17.22 -14.70
N PRO A 144 -9.36 -17.89 -15.34
CA PRO A 144 -9.42 -18.12 -16.80
C PRO A 144 -10.71 -18.77 -17.28
N ASP A 145 -11.39 -19.55 -16.42
CA ASP A 145 -12.68 -20.18 -16.72
C ASP A 145 -13.86 -19.20 -16.65
N ASP A 146 -13.74 -18.11 -15.87
CA ASP A 146 -14.79 -17.09 -15.76
C ASP A 146 -14.87 -16.18 -17.00
N GLN A 147 -13.83 -16.16 -17.84
CA GLN A 147 -13.88 -15.42 -19.11
C GLN A 147 -14.87 -16.01 -20.12
N ASN A 148 -15.37 -17.22 -19.87
CA ASN A 148 -16.40 -17.88 -20.71
C ASN A 148 -17.81 -17.84 -20.11
N LYS A 149 -17.98 -17.39 -18.87
CA LYS A 149 -19.29 -17.02 -18.34
C LYS A 149 -19.51 -15.57 -18.72
N GLY A 150 -20.32 -15.37 -19.76
CA GLY A 150 -20.73 -14.04 -20.18
C GLY A 150 -21.24 -13.22 -18.99
N ASP A 151 -21.21 -11.90 -19.14
CA ASP A 151 -21.65 -10.86 -18.19
C ASP A 151 -23.12 -11.05 -17.77
N ASP A 152 -23.43 -12.12 -17.04
CA ASP A 152 -24.73 -12.36 -16.43
C ASP A 152 -24.73 -11.79 -15.00
N LEU A 153 -24.33 -10.52 -14.88
CA LEU A 153 -24.65 -9.76 -13.67
C LEU A 153 -26.17 -9.67 -13.56
N THR A 154 -26.68 -10.04 -12.41
CA THR A 154 -28.09 -9.78 -12.10
C THR A 154 -28.35 -8.27 -12.22
N PRO A 155 -29.57 -7.84 -12.54
CA PRO A 155 -29.92 -6.42 -12.59
C PRO A 155 -29.52 -5.64 -11.34
N ASP A 156 -29.54 -6.28 -10.17
CA ASP A 156 -29.15 -5.67 -8.89
C ASP A 156 -27.62 -5.50 -8.77
N GLU A 157 -26.84 -6.46 -9.24
CA GLU A 157 -25.36 -6.35 -9.28
C GLU A 157 -24.92 -5.31 -10.31
N HIS A 158 -25.59 -5.24 -11.45
CA HIS A 158 -25.34 -4.21 -12.47
C HIS A 158 -25.69 -2.80 -11.93
N ASN A 159 -26.80 -2.67 -11.23
CA ASN A 159 -27.19 -1.42 -10.57
C ASN A 159 -26.20 -1.02 -9.47
N MET A 160 -25.72 -1.98 -8.68
CA MET A 160 -24.73 -1.73 -7.64
C MET A 160 -23.37 -1.32 -8.24
N LEU A 161 -22.91 -1.96 -9.30
CA LEU A 161 -21.68 -1.57 -10.00
C LEU A 161 -21.80 -0.20 -10.67
N SER A 162 -22.95 0.09 -11.29
CA SER A 162 -23.25 1.41 -11.86
C SER A 162 -23.26 2.47 -10.77
N TRP A 163 -23.90 2.20 -9.64
CA TRP A 163 -23.89 3.10 -8.48
C TRP A 163 -22.48 3.32 -7.94
N LEU A 164 -21.68 2.25 -7.77
CA LEU A 164 -20.27 2.34 -7.35
C LEU A 164 -19.44 3.16 -8.36
N TYR A 165 -19.60 2.88 -9.67
CA TYR A 165 -18.88 3.60 -10.71
C TYR A 165 -19.19 5.09 -10.71
N GLU A 166 -20.47 5.47 -10.63
CA GLU A 166 -20.90 6.86 -10.59
C GLU A 166 -20.43 7.57 -9.29
N ASN A 167 -20.46 6.86 -8.16
CA ASN A 167 -20.06 7.42 -6.89
C ASN A 167 -18.52 7.48 -6.69
N ILE A 168 -17.75 6.64 -7.36
CA ILE A 168 -16.28 6.75 -7.42
C ILE A 168 -15.85 7.87 -8.37
N LYS A 169 -16.61 8.08 -9.46
CA LYS A 169 -16.30 9.08 -10.49
C LYS A 169 -16.61 10.52 -10.07
N VAL A 170 -17.45 10.71 -9.06
CA VAL A 170 -17.81 12.05 -8.54
C VAL A 170 -16.99 12.35 -7.28
N PRO A 171 -15.97 13.21 -7.35
CA PRO A 171 -15.09 13.51 -6.21
C PRO A 171 -15.81 14.07 -4.97
N SER A 172 -17.07 14.46 -5.08
CA SER A 172 -17.85 15.09 -4.02
C SER A 172 -18.87 14.18 -3.31
N GLN A 173 -19.14 12.96 -3.82
CA GLN A 173 -20.15 12.05 -3.27
C GLN A 173 -19.70 10.59 -3.13
N GLY A 174 -18.53 10.23 -3.67
CA GLY A 174 -17.96 8.88 -3.57
C GLY A 174 -17.39 8.60 -2.18
N PHE A 175 -16.97 7.39 -1.97
CA PHE A 175 -16.09 6.99 -0.84
C PHE A 175 -14.79 7.82 -0.86
N GLY A 176 -14.97 9.13 -0.87
CA GLY A 176 -13.90 10.09 -0.73
C GLY A 176 -13.22 9.84 0.61
N TYR A 177 -11.94 10.10 0.64
CA TYR A 177 -11.18 10.19 1.88
C TYR A 177 -12.05 10.88 2.94
N PRO A 178 -12.05 10.42 4.20
CA PRO A 178 -12.79 11.07 5.28
C PRO A 178 -12.61 12.58 5.19
N GLN A 179 -13.64 13.38 5.49
CA GLN A 179 -13.58 14.85 5.38
C GLN A 179 -12.31 15.44 6.02
N ALA A 180 -11.83 14.78 7.09
CA ALA A 180 -10.56 15.13 7.73
C ALA A 180 -9.35 14.99 6.76
N THR A 181 -9.30 13.94 5.94
CA THR A 181 -8.22 13.75 4.95
C THR A 181 -8.33 14.75 3.81
N GLN A 182 -9.54 15.09 3.36
CA GLN A 182 -9.75 16.15 2.35
C GLN A 182 -9.31 17.52 2.88
N ASN A 183 -9.61 17.82 4.13
CA ASN A 183 -9.18 19.06 4.79
C ASN A 183 -7.66 19.09 4.90
N SER A 184 -7.02 17.99 5.33
CA SER A 184 -5.55 17.90 5.40
C SER A 184 -4.88 18.06 4.04
N ILE A 185 -5.47 17.51 2.96
CA ILE A 185 -4.99 17.72 1.59
C ILE A 185 -5.11 19.18 1.17
N ALA A 186 -6.21 19.85 1.53
CA ALA A 186 -6.41 21.25 1.25
C ALA A 186 -5.38 22.13 2.00
N GLU A 187 -5.18 21.85 3.29
CA GLU A 187 -4.16 22.53 4.11
C GLU A 187 -2.74 22.33 3.56
N LEU A 188 -2.38 21.10 3.16
CA LEU A 188 -1.08 20.83 2.54
C LEU A 188 -0.89 21.56 1.21
N LYS A 189 -1.95 21.72 0.41
CA LYS A 189 -1.90 22.51 -0.82
C LYS A 189 -1.67 23.98 -0.53
N GLU A 190 -2.31 24.52 0.49
CA GLU A 190 -2.12 25.90 0.93
C GLU A 190 -0.69 26.15 1.45
N VAL A 191 -0.18 25.24 2.29
CA VAL A 191 1.21 25.28 2.79
C VAL A 191 2.20 25.24 1.63
N ALA A 192 1.98 24.37 0.64
CA ALA A 192 2.84 24.29 -0.54
C ALA A 192 2.81 25.57 -1.38
N ALA A 193 1.65 26.21 -1.52
CA ALA A 193 1.52 27.50 -2.22
C ALA A 193 2.27 28.61 -1.47
N ASN A 194 2.11 28.69 -0.16
CA ASN A 194 2.79 29.67 0.69
C ASN A 194 4.32 29.48 0.67
N LEU A 195 4.78 28.22 0.68
CA LEU A 195 6.22 27.91 0.58
C LEU A 195 6.77 28.34 -0.78
N THR A 196 6.05 28.10 -1.87
CA THR A 196 6.44 28.57 -3.22
C THR A 196 6.62 30.06 -3.25
N GLN A 197 5.66 30.81 -2.72
CA GLN A 197 5.71 32.27 -2.66
C GLN A 197 6.88 32.78 -1.79
N ALA A 198 7.17 32.11 -0.67
CA ALA A 198 8.30 32.46 0.18
C ALA A 198 9.64 32.23 -0.53
N VAL A 199 9.79 31.13 -1.29
CA VAL A 199 10.99 30.84 -2.08
C VAL A 199 11.16 31.88 -3.20
N GLU A 200 10.11 32.28 -3.89
CA GLU A 200 10.15 33.34 -4.91
C GLU A 200 10.61 34.68 -4.32
N SER A 201 10.07 35.02 -3.16
CA SER A 201 10.45 36.27 -2.45
C SER A 201 11.92 36.25 -2.00
N MET A 202 12.37 35.13 -1.46
CA MET A 202 13.78 34.95 -1.08
C MET A 202 14.71 35.03 -2.31
N THR A 203 14.35 34.38 -3.41
CA THR A 203 15.12 34.46 -4.66
C THR A 203 15.24 35.88 -5.17
N ALA A 204 14.15 36.65 -5.18
CA ALA A 204 14.16 38.04 -5.56
C ALA A 204 15.07 38.88 -4.65
N THR A 205 15.02 38.64 -3.34
CA THR A 205 15.88 39.31 -2.36
C THR A 205 17.34 39.02 -2.56
N VAL A 206 17.70 37.74 -2.74
CA VAL A 206 19.07 37.30 -3.00
C VAL A 206 19.62 37.87 -4.31
N ASN A 207 18.80 37.89 -5.37
CA ASN A 207 19.18 38.50 -6.64
C ASN A 207 19.43 39.99 -6.52
N ARG A 208 18.59 40.74 -5.74
CA ARG A 208 18.80 42.14 -5.46
C ARG A 208 20.11 42.39 -4.70
N ILE A 209 20.37 41.61 -3.66
CA ILE A 209 21.64 41.69 -2.89
C ILE A 209 22.82 41.43 -3.81
N ALA A 210 22.75 40.37 -4.67
CA ALA A 210 23.82 40.07 -5.63
C ALA A 210 24.05 41.24 -6.58
N THR A 211 22.98 41.89 -7.07
CA THR A 211 23.07 43.07 -7.95
C THR A 211 23.70 44.26 -7.21
N ASP A 212 23.26 44.57 -5.99
CA ASP A 212 23.77 45.65 -5.17
C ASP A 212 25.24 45.46 -4.82
N LEU A 213 25.72 44.21 -4.67
CA LEU A 213 27.12 43.88 -4.41
C LEU A 213 28.01 43.95 -5.66
N THR A 214 27.43 43.91 -6.86
CA THR A 214 28.19 43.95 -8.14
C THR A 214 28.26 45.37 -8.74
N VAL A 215 27.60 46.39 -8.16
CA VAL A 215 27.64 47.77 -8.65
C VAL A 215 29.02 48.39 -8.37
N PRO A 216 29.80 48.77 -9.39
CA PRO A 216 31.07 49.45 -9.22
C PRO A 216 30.85 50.85 -8.66
N GLY A 217 31.30 51.08 -7.43
CA GLY A 217 31.22 52.42 -6.80
C GLY A 217 30.92 52.45 -5.30
N TYR A 218 30.38 51.38 -4.75
CA TYR A 218 30.27 51.23 -3.31
C TYR A 218 31.39 50.30 -2.81
N GLY A 219 32.50 50.90 -2.44
CA GLY A 219 33.81 50.32 -2.17
C GLY A 219 33.92 49.39 -0.95
N PHE A 220 33.12 48.38 -0.87
CA PHE A 220 33.34 47.26 0.02
C PHE A 220 33.73 46.04 -0.84
N GLY A 221 35.04 45.85 -1.01
CA GLY A 221 35.59 44.65 -1.64
C GLY A 221 35.20 43.40 -0.83
N TYR A 222 34.09 42.77 -1.20
CA TYR A 222 33.78 41.46 -0.65
C TYR A 222 34.81 40.43 -1.14
N PRO A 223 35.31 39.57 -0.27
CA PRO A 223 36.22 38.48 -0.70
C PRO A 223 35.57 37.63 -1.79
N ALA A 224 36.34 37.19 -2.78
CA ALA A 224 35.88 36.31 -3.84
C ALA A 224 35.10 35.06 -3.34
N ALA A 225 35.42 34.60 -2.13
CA ALA A 225 34.70 33.52 -1.45
C ALA A 225 33.24 33.87 -1.12
N SER A 226 32.91 35.14 -0.81
CA SER A 226 31.53 35.58 -0.55
C SER A 226 30.70 35.65 -1.83
N HIS A 227 31.32 35.97 -2.95
CA HIS A 227 30.68 35.98 -4.26
C HIS A 227 30.31 34.56 -4.70
N ALA A 228 31.25 33.63 -4.56
CA ALA A 228 31.02 32.21 -4.87
C ALA A 228 29.92 31.57 -4.00
N ALA A 229 29.87 31.88 -2.71
CA ALA A 229 28.82 31.41 -1.80
C ALA A 229 27.44 31.97 -2.16
N LEU A 230 27.38 33.22 -2.65
CA LEU A 230 26.13 33.85 -3.09
C LEU A 230 25.64 33.22 -4.40
N GLU A 231 26.52 32.97 -5.38
CA GLU A 231 26.20 32.25 -6.61
C GLU A 231 25.69 30.82 -6.33
N GLU A 232 26.34 30.09 -5.44
CA GLU A 232 25.90 28.76 -5.02
C GLU A 232 24.50 28.79 -4.39
N THR A 233 24.19 29.82 -3.60
CA THR A 233 22.88 29.99 -2.96
C THR A 233 21.80 30.29 -4.01
N ILE A 234 22.09 31.16 -4.99
CA ILE A 234 21.18 31.46 -6.10
C ILE A 234 20.88 30.18 -6.91
N ASN A 235 21.90 29.39 -7.22
CA ASN A 235 21.72 28.15 -7.97
C ASN A 235 20.83 27.16 -7.22
N LYS A 236 21.03 26.95 -5.91
CA LYS A 236 20.17 26.11 -5.07
C LYS A 236 18.71 26.59 -5.02
N LEU A 237 18.47 27.89 -4.94
CA LEU A 237 17.12 28.46 -4.97
C LEU A 237 16.43 28.23 -6.32
N ASN A 238 17.15 28.37 -7.43
CA ASN A 238 16.65 28.10 -8.77
C ASN A 238 16.28 26.61 -8.93
N ASP A 239 17.10 25.69 -8.41
CA ASP A 239 16.83 24.26 -8.43
C ASP A 239 15.56 23.91 -7.63
N ILE A 240 15.37 24.54 -6.47
CA ILE A 240 14.15 24.37 -5.67
C ILE A 240 12.93 24.89 -6.44
N GLN A 241 13.01 26.07 -7.06
CA GLN A 241 11.94 26.63 -7.88
C GLN A 241 11.56 25.69 -9.04
N ASN A 242 12.54 25.19 -9.77
CA ASN A 242 12.33 24.26 -10.88
C ASN A 242 11.68 22.96 -10.42
N THR A 243 12.09 22.42 -9.28
CA THR A 243 11.51 21.21 -8.70
C THR A 243 10.04 21.43 -8.30
N LEU A 244 9.73 22.59 -7.72
CA LEU A 244 8.36 22.96 -7.35
C LEU A 244 7.47 23.16 -8.59
N ALA A 245 8.01 23.77 -9.66
CA ALA A 245 7.30 23.98 -10.91
C ALA A 245 6.97 22.66 -11.64
N GLN A 246 7.93 21.72 -11.70
CA GLN A 246 7.71 20.39 -12.30
C GLN A 246 6.60 19.62 -11.58
N LYS A 247 6.59 19.61 -10.26
CA LYS A 247 5.53 18.93 -9.48
C LYS A 247 4.15 19.59 -9.63
N LYS A 248 4.07 20.81 -10.15
CA LYS A 248 2.82 21.52 -10.42
C LYS A 248 2.24 21.19 -11.80
N GLY A 249 3.07 20.69 -12.73
CA GLY A 249 2.69 20.30 -14.11
C GLY A 249 2.23 18.85 -14.27
N ASP A 250 2.50 17.98 -13.29
CA ASP A 250 2.17 16.54 -13.33
C ASP A 250 0.78 16.24 -12.70
N LYS A 251 -0.19 17.15 -12.84
CA LYS A 251 -1.58 16.96 -12.33
C LYS A 251 -2.60 17.09 -13.43
#